data_efb8e1b0aaefb1bb076234db639ace28
#
_entry.id   efb8e1b0aaefb1bb076234db639ace28
#
_cell.length_a   1.000
_cell.length_b   1.000
_cell.length_c   1.000
_cell.angle_alpha   90.00
_cell.angle_beta   90.00
_cell.angle_gamma   90.00
#
_symmetry.space_group_name_H-M   'P 1'
#
loop_
_entity.id
_entity.type
_entity.pdbx_description
1 polymer ?
#
loop_
_entity_poly.entity_id
_entity_poly.type
_entity_poly.pdbx_seq_one_letter_code
_entity_poly.pdbx_strand_id
1 'polypeptide(L)'
;MISKRKPSNTPFVVSRKAPNIFTVDWKAKSNDWTGWVLLRSDAHHDSPHSDHDMQKRHLDLAIKRGAAIIDCGDVFDLMQGKWDPRRSKFECRPEFATSGDYLDKVINNTADFLAPYSSNFVCIGRGNH
;
A
#
# COMPACT_ATOMS: atom_id res chain seq x y z
N MET A 1 11.03 19.51 -6.38
CA MET A 1 9.87 20.21 -5.76
C MET A 1 9.21 19.25 -4.79
N ILE A 2 9.23 19.54 -3.50
CA ILE A 2 8.49 18.76 -2.50
C ILE A 2 7.03 19.18 -2.63
N SER A 3 6.20 18.29 -3.20
CA SER A 3 4.76 18.50 -3.28
C SER A 3 4.22 18.67 -1.86
N LYS A 4 3.69 19.85 -1.55
CA LYS A 4 2.97 20.07 -0.29
C LYS A 4 1.75 19.16 -0.29
N ARG A 5 1.80 18.10 0.53
CA ARG A 5 0.62 17.24 0.76
C ARG A 5 -0.53 18.15 1.22
N LYS A 6 -1.72 17.97 0.60
CA LYS A 6 -2.94 18.58 1.11
C LYS A 6 -3.10 18.19 2.59
N PRO A 7 -3.59 19.08 3.47
CA PRO A 7 -3.84 18.73 4.85
C PRO A 7 -4.77 17.51 4.90
N SER A 8 -4.29 16.42 5.47
CA SER A 8 -5.07 15.19 5.62
C SER A 8 -6.07 15.40 6.75
N ASN A 9 -7.31 14.97 6.52
CA ASN A 9 -8.35 15.02 7.55
C ASN A 9 -8.28 13.79 8.50
N THR A 10 -7.09 13.20 8.63
CA THR A 10 -6.85 12.05 9.49
C THR A 10 -6.73 12.45 10.96
N PRO A 11 -7.18 11.58 11.90
CA PRO A 11 -7.07 11.86 13.34
C PRO A 11 -5.65 11.66 13.88
N PHE A 12 -4.65 11.62 13.00
CA PHE A 12 -3.25 11.44 13.36
C PHE A 12 -2.33 12.25 12.43
N VAL A 13 -1.09 12.42 12.88
CA VAL A 13 0.00 13.01 12.10
C VAL A 13 1.13 11.98 12.01
N VAL A 14 1.65 11.78 10.82
CA VAL A 14 2.81 10.92 10.59
C VAL A 14 4.06 11.76 10.46
N SER A 15 5.10 11.42 11.22
CA SER A 15 6.42 12.03 11.13
C SER A 15 7.49 10.97 10.92
N ARG A 16 8.42 11.22 10.00
CA ARG A 16 9.59 10.38 9.81
C ARG A 16 10.74 10.91 10.65
N LYS A 17 11.23 10.14 11.62
CA LYS A 17 12.34 10.50 12.52
C LYS A 17 13.69 10.04 12.00
N ALA A 18 13.72 8.92 11.30
CA ALA A 18 14.92 8.35 10.67
C ALA A 18 14.51 7.52 9.45
N PRO A 19 15.43 7.00 8.62
CA PRO A 19 15.09 6.22 7.42
C PRO A 19 14.05 5.12 7.64
N ASN A 20 14.11 4.44 8.80
CA ASN A 20 13.24 3.31 9.13
C ASN A 20 12.40 3.55 10.40
N ILE A 21 12.29 4.81 10.86
CA ILE A 21 11.56 5.15 12.09
C ILE A 21 10.48 6.17 11.74
N PHE A 22 9.24 5.78 11.97
CA PHE A 22 8.06 6.62 11.82
C PHE A 22 7.35 6.74 13.17
N THR A 23 6.79 7.92 13.45
CA THR A 23 5.88 8.14 14.57
C THR A 23 4.50 8.46 14.04
N VAL A 24 3.49 7.96 14.75
CA VAL A 24 2.08 8.28 14.49
C VAL A 24 1.54 8.94 15.74
N ASP A 25 1.33 10.25 15.65
CA ASP A 25 0.84 11.06 16.76
C ASP A 25 -0.68 11.21 16.64
N TRP A 26 -1.41 10.56 17.52
CA TRP A 26 -2.87 10.53 17.51
C TRP A 26 -3.48 11.74 18.21
N LYS A 27 -4.51 12.32 17.58
CA LYS A 27 -5.31 13.41 18.14
C LYS A 27 -6.52 12.83 18.90
N ALA A 28 -6.25 12.25 20.05
CA ALA A 28 -7.32 11.72 20.91
C ALA A 28 -8.27 12.84 21.35
N LYS A 29 -9.59 12.59 21.28
CA LYS A 29 -10.63 13.56 21.61
C LYS A 29 -11.14 13.41 23.05
N SER A 30 -10.93 12.26 23.65
CA SER A 30 -11.35 11.93 25.03
C SER A 30 -10.51 10.78 25.57
N ASN A 31 -10.67 10.47 26.86
CA ASN A 31 -9.99 9.33 27.48
C ASN A 31 -10.48 7.96 26.95
N ASP A 32 -11.70 7.91 26.41
CA ASP A 32 -12.31 6.70 25.85
C ASP A 32 -12.12 6.60 24.32
N TRP A 33 -11.31 7.51 23.75
CA TRP A 33 -11.09 7.52 22.29
C TRP A 33 -10.26 6.32 21.85
N THR A 34 -10.67 5.70 20.74
CA THR A 34 -9.98 4.54 20.15
C THR A 34 -9.34 4.93 18.81
N GLY A 35 -8.04 4.72 18.70
CA GLY A 35 -7.31 4.78 17.42
C GLY A 35 -7.37 3.44 16.68
N TRP A 36 -7.43 3.51 15.36
CA TRP A 36 -7.47 2.33 14.50
C TRP A 36 -6.22 2.23 13.62
N VAL A 37 -5.68 1.04 13.51
CA VAL A 37 -4.58 0.73 12.59
C VAL A 37 -4.98 -0.44 11.71
N LEU A 38 -4.81 -0.29 10.40
CA LEU A 38 -4.84 -1.39 9.46
C LEU A 38 -3.41 -1.86 9.22
N LEU A 39 -3.10 -3.07 9.66
CA LEU A 39 -1.88 -3.77 9.25
C LEU A 39 -2.21 -4.64 8.04
N ARG A 40 -1.43 -4.51 6.98
CA ARG A 40 -1.56 -5.32 5.78
C ARG A 40 -0.20 -5.80 5.31
N SER A 41 -0.17 -6.87 4.54
CA SER A 41 1.02 -7.46 3.93
C SER A 41 0.60 -8.30 2.73
N ASP A 42 1.56 -8.65 1.89
CA ASP A 42 1.40 -9.66 0.84
C ASP A 42 0.22 -9.38 -0.11
N ALA A 43 0.13 -8.14 -0.54
CA ALA A 43 -0.94 -7.71 -1.44
C ALA A 43 -0.84 -8.36 -2.84
N HIS A 44 0.41 -8.59 -3.30
CA HIS A 44 0.71 -9.21 -4.60
C HIS A 44 -0.23 -8.71 -5.71
N HIS A 45 -0.33 -7.37 -5.84
CA HIS A 45 -1.37 -6.70 -6.62
C HIS A 45 -1.44 -7.13 -8.09
N ASP A 46 -0.30 -7.52 -8.65
CA ASP A 46 -0.15 -8.00 -10.03
C ASP A 46 -0.43 -9.50 -10.20
N SER A 47 -0.64 -10.23 -9.09
CA SER A 47 -0.97 -11.66 -9.13
C SER A 47 -2.45 -11.88 -9.48
N PRO A 48 -2.77 -12.87 -10.33
CA PRO A 48 -4.16 -13.25 -10.61
C PRO A 48 -4.88 -13.83 -9.38
N HIS A 49 -4.13 -14.26 -8.36
CA HIS A 49 -4.68 -14.79 -7.11
C HIS A 49 -4.95 -13.71 -6.05
N SER A 50 -4.60 -12.45 -6.34
CA SER A 50 -4.84 -11.34 -5.44
C SER A 50 -6.31 -10.95 -5.41
N ASP A 51 -6.94 -10.97 -4.22
CA ASP A 51 -8.33 -10.54 -4.03
C ASP A 51 -8.41 -9.02 -3.88
N HIS A 52 -8.53 -8.32 -4.99
CA HIS A 52 -8.63 -6.86 -5.02
C HIS A 52 -9.89 -6.34 -4.34
N ASP A 53 -11.00 -7.07 -4.44
CA ASP A 53 -12.27 -6.66 -3.82
C ASP A 53 -12.18 -6.72 -2.30
N MET A 54 -11.56 -7.76 -1.76
CA MET A 54 -11.28 -7.85 -0.33
C MET A 54 -10.34 -6.73 0.12
N GLN A 55 -9.23 -6.50 -0.59
CA GLN A 55 -8.30 -5.43 -0.29
C GLN A 55 -9.00 -4.07 -0.29
N LYS A 56 -9.82 -3.81 -1.30
CA LYS A 56 -10.59 -2.56 -1.39
C LYS A 56 -11.53 -2.40 -0.20
N ARG A 57 -12.28 -3.43 0.18
CA ARG A 57 -13.18 -3.38 1.36
C ARG A 57 -12.41 -3.04 2.65
N HIS A 58 -11.23 -3.61 2.84
CA HIS A 58 -10.41 -3.33 4.02
C HIS A 58 -9.88 -1.89 4.01
N LEU A 59 -9.42 -1.40 2.87
CA LEU A 59 -8.96 -0.03 2.73
C LEU A 59 -10.10 0.99 2.91
N ASP A 60 -11.27 0.74 2.33
CA ASP A 60 -12.47 1.58 2.52
C ASP A 60 -12.88 1.63 4.01
N LEU A 61 -12.82 0.49 4.70
CA LEU A 61 -13.08 0.45 6.14
C LEU A 61 -12.05 1.23 6.95
N ALA A 62 -10.77 1.17 6.55
CA ALA A 62 -9.71 1.94 7.18
C ALA A 62 -9.97 3.45 7.06
N ILE A 63 -10.35 3.93 5.86
CA ILE A 63 -10.73 5.34 5.67
C ILE A 63 -11.92 5.70 6.55
N LYS A 64 -12.98 4.88 6.53
CA LYS A 64 -14.19 5.13 7.34
C LYS A 64 -13.90 5.26 8.84
N ARG A 65 -12.92 4.50 9.35
CA ARG A 65 -12.50 4.52 10.75
C ARG A 65 -11.42 5.56 11.06
N GLY A 66 -10.91 6.27 10.07
CA GLY A 66 -9.75 7.15 10.22
C GLY A 66 -8.49 6.39 10.64
N ALA A 67 -8.34 5.15 10.18
CA ALA A 67 -7.24 4.28 10.56
C ALA A 67 -5.93 4.72 9.90
N ALA A 68 -4.83 4.55 10.62
CA ALA A 68 -3.49 4.56 10.03
C ALA A 68 -3.26 3.23 9.27
N ILE A 69 -2.67 3.28 8.09
CA ILE A 69 -2.39 2.09 7.28
C ILE A 69 -0.88 1.84 7.29
N ILE A 70 -0.49 0.65 7.72
CA ILE A 70 0.89 0.17 7.69
C ILE A 70 0.92 -1.06 6.77
N ASP A 71 1.68 -0.97 5.69
CA ASP A 71 1.91 -2.08 4.78
C ASP A 71 3.29 -2.66 5.05
N CYS A 72 3.34 -3.95 5.39
CA CYS A 72 4.59 -4.64 5.76
C CYS A 72 5.41 -5.06 4.53
N GLY A 73 4.88 -4.90 3.33
CA GLY A 73 5.58 -5.18 2.08
C GLY A 73 4.92 -6.24 1.22
N ASP A 74 5.62 -6.68 0.20
CA ASP A 74 5.16 -7.60 -0.84
C ASP A 74 3.88 -7.09 -1.52
N VAL A 75 3.90 -5.80 -1.87
CA VAL A 75 2.82 -5.14 -2.62
C VAL A 75 2.70 -5.72 -4.02
N PHE A 76 3.82 -6.14 -4.61
CA PHE A 76 3.93 -6.74 -5.93
C PHE A 76 4.47 -8.15 -5.84
N ASP A 77 4.15 -8.96 -6.82
CA ASP A 77 4.79 -10.24 -7.07
C ASP A 77 6.07 -10.09 -7.90
N LEU A 78 6.01 -9.32 -8.96
CA LEU A 78 7.09 -8.81 -9.84
C LEU A 78 8.33 -9.73 -9.99
N MET A 79 8.17 -11.04 -9.92
CA MET A 79 9.22 -12.05 -9.99
C MET A 79 9.83 -12.13 -11.38
N GLN A 80 10.45 -11.03 -11.83
CA GLN A 80 10.96 -10.86 -13.21
C GLN A 80 12.47 -10.88 -13.32
N GLY A 81 13.20 -10.99 -12.21
CA GLY A 81 14.66 -11.04 -12.23
C GLY A 81 15.18 -12.19 -13.06
N LYS A 82 16.14 -11.92 -13.98
CA LYS A 82 16.75 -12.93 -14.87
C LYS A 82 17.24 -14.18 -14.12
N TRP A 83 17.65 -14.01 -12.89
CA TRP A 83 18.21 -15.03 -12.04
C TRP A 83 17.25 -15.54 -10.94
N ASP A 84 16.04 -15.00 -10.85
CA ASP A 84 15.05 -15.46 -9.91
C ASP A 84 14.38 -16.74 -10.45
N PRO A 85 14.53 -17.89 -9.77
CA PRO A 85 13.89 -19.14 -10.20
C PRO A 85 12.35 -19.07 -10.15
N ARG A 86 11.80 -18.12 -9.40
CA ARG A 86 10.36 -17.91 -9.25
C ARG A 86 9.78 -17.04 -10.37
N ARG A 87 10.63 -16.49 -11.26
CA ARG A 87 10.17 -15.61 -12.34
C ARG A 87 9.09 -16.29 -13.18
N SER A 88 7.98 -15.62 -13.35
CA SER A 88 6.93 -16.07 -14.26
C SER A 88 6.09 -14.90 -14.74
N LYS A 89 6.42 -14.37 -15.91
CA LYS A 89 5.60 -13.35 -16.56
C LYS A 89 4.18 -13.87 -16.86
N PHE A 90 4.04 -15.18 -17.03
CA PHE A 90 2.75 -15.80 -17.35
C PHE A 90 1.85 -16.01 -16.12
N GLU A 91 2.38 -15.86 -14.93
CA GLU A 91 1.61 -15.90 -13.67
C GLU A 91 1.11 -14.52 -13.24
N CYS A 92 1.40 -13.50 -14.04
CA CYS A 92 0.81 -12.18 -13.84
C CYS A 92 -0.63 -12.13 -14.34
N ARG A 93 -1.36 -11.13 -13.88
CA ARG A 93 -2.69 -10.84 -14.42
C ARG A 93 -2.61 -10.66 -15.94
N PRO A 94 -3.58 -11.18 -16.70
CA PRO A 94 -3.54 -11.18 -18.17
C PRO A 94 -3.31 -9.81 -18.80
N GLU A 95 -3.86 -8.75 -18.21
CA GLU A 95 -3.71 -7.38 -18.67
C GLU A 95 -2.27 -6.86 -18.63
N PHE A 96 -1.41 -7.49 -17.82
CA PHE A 96 0.00 -7.15 -17.72
C PHE A 96 0.89 -8.08 -18.54
N ALA A 97 0.55 -9.37 -18.63
CA ALA A 97 1.39 -10.42 -19.19
C ALA A 97 1.80 -10.17 -20.66
N THR A 98 0.94 -9.54 -21.45
CA THR A 98 1.14 -9.28 -22.88
C THR A 98 1.81 -7.96 -23.20
N SER A 99 2.08 -7.13 -22.18
CA SER A 99 2.61 -5.78 -22.39
C SER A 99 4.15 -5.75 -22.42
N GLY A 100 4.71 -4.97 -23.36
CA GLY A 100 6.15 -4.69 -23.40
C GLY A 100 6.60 -3.75 -22.27
N ASP A 101 5.70 -2.91 -21.76
CA ASP A 101 5.86 -1.96 -20.65
C ASP A 101 5.22 -2.48 -19.34
N TYR A 102 5.28 -3.78 -19.15
CA TYR A 102 4.65 -4.49 -18.04
C TYR A 102 4.91 -3.88 -16.66
N LEU A 103 6.17 -3.57 -16.34
CA LEU A 103 6.53 -3.02 -15.02
C LEU A 103 5.85 -1.68 -14.77
N ASP A 104 5.88 -0.78 -15.76
CA ASP A 104 5.27 0.53 -15.63
C ASP A 104 3.74 0.41 -15.47
N LYS A 105 3.12 -0.51 -16.19
CA LYS A 105 1.68 -0.77 -16.05
C LYS A 105 1.29 -1.29 -14.68
N VAL A 106 2.04 -2.25 -14.14
CA VAL A 106 1.81 -2.77 -12.80
C VAL A 106 1.94 -1.67 -11.75
N ILE A 107 3.02 -0.89 -11.81
CA ILE A 107 3.29 0.19 -10.88
C ILE A 107 2.17 1.24 -10.94
N ASN A 108 1.82 1.71 -12.15
CA ASN A 108 0.79 2.72 -12.33
C ASN A 108 -0.59 2.22 -11.88
N ASN A 109 -0.97 1.00 -12.25
CA ASN A 109 -2.24 0.41 -11.84
C ASN A 109 -2.36 0.31 -10.31
N THR A 110 -1.29 -0.13 -9.65
CA THR A 110 -1.27 -0.20 -8.18
C THR A 110 -1.29 1.19 -7.54
N ALA A 111 -0.56 2.15 -8.10
CA ALA A 111 -0.58 3.52 -7.63
C ALA A 111 -1.98 4.13 -7.72
N ASP A 112 -2.68 3.93 -8.84
CA ASP A 112 -4.06 4.38 -9.04
C ASP A 112 -5.02 3.72 -8.04
N PHE A 113 -4.86 2.41 -7.80
CA PHE A 113 -5.66 1.67 -6.82
C PHE A 113 -5.45 2.20 -5.39
N LEU A 114 -4.22 2.55 -5.02
CA LEU A 114 -3.88 3.01 -3.67
C LEU A 114 -4.04 4.52 -3.47
N ALA A 115 -4.10 5.31 -4.56
CA ALA A 115 -4.16 6.77 -4.49
C ALA A 115 -5.28 7.33 -3.59
N PRO A 116 -6.52 6.79 -3.60
CA PRO A 116 -7.59 7.27 -2.73
C PRO A 116 -7.27 7.16 -1.24
N TYR A 117 -6.38 6.25 -0.87
CA TYR A 117 -6.03 5.90 0.51
C TYR A 117 -4.72 6.55 0.99
N SER A 118 -4.04 7.26 0.12
CA SER A 118 -2.66 7.75 0.32
C SER A 118 -2.47 8.61 1.57
N SER A 119 -3.50 9.35 2.00
CA SER A 119 -3.44 10.19 3.21
C SER A 119 -3.38 9.38 4.51
N ASN A 120 -3.81 8.12 4.48
CA ASN A 120 -3.86 7.25 5.64
C ASN A 120 -2.65 6.31 5.75
N PHE A 121 -1.84 6.19 4.68
CA PHE A 121 -0.61 5.41 4.73
C PHE A 121 0.47 6.07 5.60
N VAL A 122 0.99 5.31 6.54
CA VAL A 122 2.15 5.64 7.36
C VAL A 122 3.43 5.28 6.63
N CYS A 123 3.52 4.03 6.23
CA CYS A 123 4.65 3.50 5.47
C CYS A 123 4.23 2.26 4.65
N ILE A 124 5.07 1.96 3.67
CA ILE A 124 5.02 0.72 2.89
C ILE A 124 6.38 0.07 3.05
N GLY A 125 6.40 -1.15 3.56
CA GLY A 125 7.59 -1.98 3.68
C GLY A 125 8.08 -2.47 2.32
N ARG A 126 9.32 -2.90 2.27
CA ARG A 126 9.92 -3.36 1.02
C ARG A 126 9.48 -4.77 0.63
N GLY A 127 9.28 -5.66 1.60
CA GLY A 127 9.03 -7.07 1.35
C GLY A 127 10.26 -7.83 0.84
N ASN A 128 10.05 -9.06 0.37
CA ASN A 128 11.08 -9.93 -0.20
C ASN A 128 10.82 -10.27 -1.69
N HIS A 129 9.79 -9.68 -2.26
CA HIS A 129 9.44 -9.76 -3.69
C HIS A 129 9.81 -8.51 -4.45
#